data_a13cc05edd536841088d75fa078ac42a
#
_entry.id   a13cc05edd536841088d75fa078ac42a
#
_cell.length_a   1.000
_cell.length_b   1.000
_cell.length_c   1.000
_cell.angle_alpha   90.00
_cell.angle_beta   90.00
_cell.angle_gamma   90.00
#
_symmetry.space_group_name_H-M   'P 1'
#
loop_
_entity.id
_entity.type
_entity.pdbx_description
1 polymer ?
#
loop_
_entity_poly.entity_id
_entity_poly.type
_entity_poly.pdbx_seq_one_letter_code
_entity_poly.pdbx_strand_id
1 'polypeptide(L)'
;MKRSTFFLLVAAWCIALAAAVGCAAVRQQHATGRPAAPPEKPRPSAPSAEFRRQSTADQLAHVHGEVAALKETLGQQGKYACCVEPWCNECLLRYGECHCREQVRQDGPCCGECTEAWLEGRGAVEGVEAWELLERAQRKSQPGGGGGGHQH
;
A
#
# COMPACT_ATOMS: atom_id res chain seq x y z
N MET A 1 35.91 28.59 -49.30
CA MET A 1 34.50 28.68 -48.83
C MET A 1 33.61 27.55 -49.37
N LYS A 2 34.04 26.28 -49.43
CA LYS A 2 33.23 25.14 -49.99
C LYS A 2 32.96 24.01 -48.99
N ARG A 3 33.47 24.08 -47.77
CA ARG A 3 33.27 22.99 -46.76
C ARG A 3 32.02 23.18 -45.86
N SER A 4 31.50 24.40 -45.72
CA SER A 4 30.39 24.68 -44.82
C SER A 4 29.04 24.26 -45.37
N THR A 5 28.81 24.29 -46.67
CA THR A 5 27.56 23.88 -47.31
C THR A 5 27.35 22.37 -47.34
N PHE A 6 28.43 21.60 -47.33
CA PHE A 6 28.34 20.13 -47.32
C PHE A 6 27.84 19.61 -45.95
N PHE A 7 28.28 20.22 -44.84
CA PHE A 7 27.83 19.84 -43.51
C PHE A 7 26.34 20.16 -43.25
N LEU A 8 25.82 21.26 -43.79
CA LEU A 8 24.42 21.62 -43.68
C LEU A 8 23.49 20.63 -44.44
N LEU A 9 23.91 20.14 -45.60
CA LEU A 9 23.13 19.18 -46.36
C LEU A 9 23.09 17.79 -45.71
N VAL A 10 24.18 17.34 -45.10
CA VAL A 10 24.23 16.06 -44.39
C VAL A 10 23.36 16.12 -43.10
N ALA A 11 23.40 17.23 -42.36
CA ALA A 11 22.58 17.41 -41.19
C ALA A 11 21.07 17.42 -41.49
N ALA A 12 20.68 18.06 -42.61
CA ALA A 12 19.26 18.07 -43.04
C ALA A 12 18.77 16.67 -43.45
N TRP A 13 19.62 15.86 -44.05
CA TRP A 13 19.28 14.47 -44.44
C TRP A 13 19.12 13.54 -43.24
N CYS A 14 19.96 13.69 -42.20
CA CYS A 14 19.85 12.90 -40.98
C CYS A 14 18.56 13.22 -40.19
N ILE A 15 18.12 14.49 -40.17
CA ILE A 15 16.88 14.88 -39.53
C ILE A 15 15.65 14.32 -40.27
N ALA A 16 15.67 14.32 -41.59
CA ALA A 16 14.58 13.79 -42.42
C ALA A 16 14.42 12.26 -42.26
N LEU A 17 15.52 11.52 -42.14
CA LEU A 17 15.50 10.07 -41.90
C LEU A 17 15.03 9.72 -40.51
N ALA A 18 15.37 10.48 -39.47
CA ALA A 18 14.91 10.25 -38.11
C ALA A 18 13.39 10.47 -37.98
N ALA A 19 12.81 11.43 -38.68
CA ALA A 19 11.37 11.69 -38.69
C ALA A 19 10.55 10.57 -39.38
N ALA A 20 11.11 9.92 -40.40
CA ALA A 20 10.43 8.86 -41.12
C ALA A 20 10.34 7.55 -40.32
N VAL A 21 11.37 7.23 -39.54
CA VAL A 21 11.39 6.01 -38.69
C VAL A 21 10.53 6.17 -37.43
N GLY A 22 10.42 7.36 -36.86
CA GLY A 22 9.64 7.64 -35.67
C GLY A 22 8.12 7.51 -35.86
N CYS A 23 7.60 7.84 -37.05
CA CYS A 23 6.16 7.78 -37.32
C CYS A 23 5.63 6.35 -37.55
N ALA A 24 6.45 5.40 -37.96
CA ALA A 24 6.04 4.02 -38.18
C ALA A 24 5.91 3.23 -36.86
N ALA A 25 6.75 3.53 -35.87
CA ALA A 25 6.76 2.82 -34.57
C ALA A 25 5.58 3.22 -33.66
N VAL A 26 5.09 4.45 -33.77
CA VAL A 26 3.97 4.93 -32.93
C VAL A 26 2.61 4.39 -33.41
N ARG A 27 2.48 4.03 -34.69
CA ARG A 27 1.20 3.60 -35.26
C ARG A 27 0.84 2.15 -34.95
N GLN A 28 1.79 1.31 -34.52
CA GLN A 28 1.55 -0.09 -34.17
C GLN A 28 1.13 -0.34 -32.71
N GLN A 29 1.24 0.65 -31.82
CA GLN A 29 0.87 0.49 -30.40
C GLN A 29 -0.60 0.79 -30.09
N HIS A 30 -1.39 1.29 -31.06
CA HIS A 30 -2.80 1.59 -30.86
C HIS A 30 -3.78 0.51 -31.36
N ALA A 31 -3.28 -0.61 -31.88
CA ALA A 31 -4.11 -1.73 -32.27
C ALA A 31 -4.12 -2.80 -31.17
N THR A 32 -5.27 -2.95 -30.52
CA THR A 32 -5.67 -4.08 -29.64
C THR A 32 -5.08 -4.17 -28.24
N GLY A 33 -5.03 -3.10 -27.49
CA GLY A 33 -4.82 -3.17 -26.05
C GLY A 33 -6.13 -3.06 -25.28
N ARG A 34 -7.01 -4.06 -25.31
CA ARG A 34 -8.01 -4.22 -24.25
C ARG A 34 -7.18 -4.34 -22.95
N PRO A 35 -7.34 -3.44 -21.96
CA PRO A 35 -6.60 -3.57 -20.71
C PRO A 35 -6.81 -5.00 -20.20
N ALA A 36 -5.71 -5.72 -19.97
CA ALA A 36 -5.79 -7.03 -19.33
C ALA A 36 -6.60 -6.85 -18.06
N ALA A 37 -7.64 -7.66 -17.88
CA ALA A 37 -8.43 -7.65 -16.66
C ALA A 37 -7.44 -7.78 -15.49
N PRO A 38 -7.58 -6.96 -14.42
CA PRO A 38 -6.72 -7.09 -13.25
C PRO A 38 -6.73 -8.55 -12.81
N PRO A 39 -5.58 -9.10 -12.37
CA PRO A 39 -5.50 -10.48 -11.93
C PRO A 39 -6.60 -10.69 -10.88
N GLU A 40 -7.49 -11.65 -11.16
CA GLU A 40 -8.58 -12.01 -10.25
C GLU A 40 -7.96 -12.42 -8.92
N LYS A 41 -8.28 -11.69 -7.84
CA LYS A 41 -7.80 -12.03 -6.50
C LYS A 41 -8.19 -13.48 -6.22
N PRO A 42 -7.28 -14.32 -5.71
CA PRO A 42 -7.60 -15.70 -5.37
C PRO A 42 -8.84 -15.71 -4.49
N ARG A 43 -9.88 -16.40 -4.95
CA ARG A 43 -11.10 -16.56 -4.17
C ARG A 43 -10.76 -17.38 -2.93
N PRO A 44 -11.08 -16.92 -1.71
CA PRO A 44 -10.80 -17.71 -0.52
C PRO A 44 -11.42 -19.10 -0.65
N SER A 45 -10.63 -20.11 -0.40
CA SER A 45 -11.09 -21.50 -0.38
C SER A 45 -12.14 -21.66 0.74
N ALA A 46 -13.18 -22.45 0.47
CA ALA A 46 -14.18 -22.73 1.49
C ALA A 46 -13.52 -23.45 2.70
N PRO A 47 -13.96 -23.16 3.93
CA PRO A 47 -13.45 -23.83 5.11
C PRO A 47 -13.60 -25.35 5.00
N SER A 48 -12.63 -26.11 5.52
CA SER A 48 -12.66 -27.56 5.50
C SER A 48 -13.90 -28.12 6.22
N ALA A 49 -14.33 -29.32 5.84
CA ALA A 49 -15.46 -29.99 6.51
C ALA A 49 -15.17 -30.24 8.00
N GLU A 50 -13.91 -30.45 8.35
CA GLU A 50 -13.47 -30.61 9.73
C GLU A 50 -13.59 -29.34 10.55
N PHE A 51 -13.09 -28.20 10.01
CA PHE A 51 -13.25 -26.88 10.64
C PHE A 51 -14.73 -26.56 10.92
N ARG A 52 -15.64 -26.83 9.96
CA ARG A 52 -17.08 -26.58 10.13
C ARG A 52 -17.75 -27.45 11.20
N ARG A 53 -17.15 -28.57 11.60
CA ARG A 53 -17.67 -29.45 12.67
C ARG A 53 -17.18 -29.06 14.06
N GLN A 54 -16.17 -28.20 14.17
CA GLN A 54 -15.68 -27.72 15.45
C GLN A 54 -16.71 -26.80 16.13
N SER A 55 -16.63 -26.66 17.45
CA SER A 55 -17.42 -25.69 18.18
C SER A 55 -17.03 -24.26 17.74
N THR A 56 -17.94 -23.30 17.90
CA THR A 56 -17.64 -21.89 17.60
C THR A 56 -16.45 -21.38 18.39
N ALA A 57 -16.28 -21.80 19.64
CA ALA A 57 -15.14 -21.43 20.46
C ALA A 57 -13.81 -21.94 19.88
N ASP A 58 -13.78 -23.20 19.44
CA ASP A 58 -12.59 -23.80 18.82
C ASP A 58 -12.27 -23.13 17.47
N GLN A 59 -13.30 -22.83 16.68
CA GLN A 59 -13.13 -22.10 15.41
C GLN A 59 -12.54 -20.71 15.65
N LEU A 60 -13.03 -19.98 16.65
CA LEU A 60 -12.48 -18.66 17.01
C LEU A 60 -11.04 -18.74 17.51
N ALA A 61 -10.74 -19.71 18.38
CA ALA A 61 -9.39 -19.93 18.89
C ALA A 61 -8.42 -20.25 17.74
N HIS A 62 -8.83 -21.08 16.78
CA HIS A 62 -8.03 -21.40 15.60
C HIS A 62 -7.76 -20.16 14.75
N VAL A 63 -8.81 -19.39 14.42
CA VAL A 63 -8.67 -18.17 13.61
C VAL A 63 -7.77 -17.13 14.31
N HIS A 64 -7.92 -16.95 15.62
CA HIS A 64 -7.04 -16.05 16.37
C HIS A 64 -5.58 -16.49 16.34
N GLY A 65 -5.34 -17.82 16.42
CA GLY A 65 -4.00 -18.39 16.31
C GLY A 65 -3.38 -18.11 14.93
N GLU A 66 -4.12 -18.33 13.85
CA GLU A 66 -3.67 -18.07 12.48
C GLU A 66 -3.37 -16.57 12.24
N VAL A 67 -4.24 -15.70 12.73
CA VAL A 67 -4.03 -14.24 12.66
C VAL A 67 -2.77 -13.82 13.41
N ALA A 68 -2.54 -14.37 14.60
CA ALA A 68 -1.33 -14.08 15.38
C ALA A 68 -0.06 -14.54 14.67
N ALA A 69 -0.04 -15.76 14.15
CA ALA A 69 1.09 -16.33 13.40
C ALA A 69 1.38 -15.53 12.12
N LEU A 70 0.33 -15.09 11.41
CA LEU A 70 0.50 -14.27 10.21
C LEU A 70 1.08 -12.90 10.55
N LYS A 71 0.62 -12.23 11.61
CA LYS A 71 1.19 -10.95 12.07
C LYS A 71 2.67 -11.10 12.42
N GLU A 72 3.05 -12.16 13.11
CA GLU A 72 4.44 -12.43 13.45
C GLU A 72 5.30 -12.63 12.18
N THR A 73 4.82 -13.42 11.24
CA THR A 73 5.48 -13.63 9.94
C THR A 73 5.68 -12.33 9.19
N LEU A 74 4.65 -11.49 9.10
CA LEU A 74 4.73 -10.18 8.44
C LEU A 74 5.65 -9.21 9.20
N GLY A 75 5.67 -9.28 10.53
CA GLY A 75 6.59 -8.51 11.36
C GLY A 75 8.05 -8.85 11.07
N GLN A 76 8.38 -10.14 10.97
CA GLN A 76 9.72 -10.62 10.59
C GLN A 76 10.13 -10.18 9.19
N GLN A 77 9.17 -10.02 8.27
CA GLN A 77 9.39 -9.50 6.92
C GLN A 77 9.45 -7.96 6.85
N GLY A 78 9.30 -7.25 7.97
CA GLY A 78 9.23 -5.79 8.01
C GLY A 78 7.93 -5.20 7.43
N LYS A 79 6.92 -6.03 7.19
CA LYS A 79 5.63 -5.61 6.62
C LYS A 79 4.56 -5.31 7.67
N TYR A 80 4.85 -5.57 8.93
CA TYR A 80 3.92 -5.34 10.02
C TYR A 80 4.59 -4.61 11.18
N ALA A 81 4.49 -3.28 11.17
CA ALA A 81 5.03 -2.39 12.19
C ALA A 81 3.87 -1.67 12.90
N CYS A 82 3.21 -2.38 13.81
CA CYS A 82 2.11 -1.84 14.59
C CYS A 82 2.62 -0.87 15.67
N CYS A 83 1.82 0.15 15.98
CA CYS A 83 2.13 1.16 16.99
C CYS A 83 1.48 0.88 18.36
N VAL A 84 0.89 -0.29 18.56
CA VAL A 84 0.24 -0.71 19.80
C VAL A 84 0.58 -2.14 20.16
N GLU A 85 0.45 -2.49 21.43
CA GLU A 85 0.60 -3.84 21.96
C GLU A 85 -0.67 -4.28 22.73
N PRO A 86 -1.22 -5.46 22.45
CA PRO A 86 -0.87 -6.36 21.34
C PRO A 86 -1.19 -5.74 19.97
N TRP A 87 -0.53 -6.23 18.92
CA TRP A 87 -0.69 -5.69 17.56
C TRP A 87 -2.14 -5.76 17.08
N CYS A 88 -2.65 -4.67 16.54
CA CYS A 88 -4.02 -4.57 16.04
C CYS A 88 -4.29 -5.53 14.85
N ASN A 89 -5.57 -5.75 14.52
CA ASN A 89 -5.96 -6.61 13.40
C ASN A 89 -6.44 -5.82 12.18
N GLU A 90 -6.83 -4.56 12.35
CA GLU A 90 -7.46 -3.77 11.29
C GLU A 90 -6.58 -3.67 10.04
N CYS A 91 -5.29 -3.33 10.21
CA CYS A 91 -4.38 -3.20 9.08
C CYS A 91 -4.16 -4.53 8.37
N LEU A 92 -4.02 -5.65 9.12
CA LEU A 92 -3.88 -6.98 8.55
C LEU A 92 -5.08 -7.34 7.68
N LEU A 93 -6.29 -7.20 8.23
CA LEU A 93 -7.51 -7.63 7.57
C LEU A 93 -7.89 -6.76 6.37
N ARG A 94 -7.49 -5.48 6.38
CA ARG A 94 -7.78 -4.55 5.29
C ARG A 94 -6.73 -4.55 4.19
N TYR A 95 -5.45 -4.57 4.58
CA TYR A 95 -4.35 -4.25 3.67
C TYR A 95 -3.31 -5.37 3.56
N GLY A 96 -3.27 -6.31 4.51
CA GLY A 96 -2.25 -7.36 4.58
C GLY A 96 -0.89 -6.88 5.09
N GLU A 97 -0.78 -5.62 5.50
CA GLU A 97 0.44 -4.99 6.01
C GLU A 97 0.12 -3.86 7.00
N CYS A 98 1.09 -3.43 7.80
CA CYS A 98 0.93 -2.32 8.73
C CYS A 98 2.20 -1.47 8.82
N HIS A 99 2.06 -0.17 8.59
CA HIS A 99 3.12 0.83 8.73
C HIS A 99 2.78 1.91 9.78
N CYS A 100 1.80 1.65 10.66
CA CYS A 100 1.31 2.65 11.61
C CYS A 100 2.41 3.20 12.52
N ARG A 101 3.38 2.38 12.95
CA ARG A 101 4.50 2.84 13.80
C ARG A 101 5.32 3.92 13.11
N GLU A 102 5.62 3.73 11.84
CA GLU A 102 6.39 4.71 11.07
C GLU A 102 5.57 5.96 10.78
N GLN A 103 4.30 5.81 10.42
CA GLN A 103 3.39 6.93 10.21
C GLN A 103 3.26 7.80 11.48
N VAL A 104 3.11 7.18 12.65
CA VAL A 104 3.02 7.90 13.93
C VAL A 104 4.30 8.67 14.25
N ARG A 105 5.49 8.11 13.95
CA ARG A 105 6.77 8.82 14.07
C ARG A 105 6.90 10.02 13.16
N GLN A 106 6.25 9.99 12.00
CA GLN A 106 6.24 11.08 11.02
C GLN A 106 5.02 12.00 11.18
N ASP A 107 4.46 12.08 12.39
CA ASP A 107 3.29 12.87 12.71
C ASP A 107 2.01 12.50 11.94
N GLY A 108 1.98 11.32 11.32
CA GLY A 108 0.82 10.76 10.66
C GLY A 108 -0.17 10.12 11.64
N PRO A 109 -1.40 9.85 11.18
CA PRO A 109 -2.40 9.14 11.97
C PRO A 109 -2.14 7.63 11.95
N CYS A 110 -2.59 6.92 12.98
CA CYS A 110 -2.75 5.48 12.94
C CYS A 110 -4.17 5.06 12.51
N CYS A 111 -4.41 3.75 12.37
CA CYS A 111 -5.75 3.21 12.09
C CYS A 111 -6.70 3.37 13.29
N GLY A 112 -8.00 3.12 13.09
CA GLY A 112 -9.02 3.29 14.12
C GLY A 112 -8.77 2.42 15.34
N GLU A 113 -8.50 1.12 15.15
CA GLU A 113 -8.19 0.18 16.24
C GLU A 113 -6.95 0.61 17.04
N CYS A 114 -5.92 1.13 16.37
CA CYS A 114 -4.76 1.67 17.06
C CYS A 114 -5.10 2.95 17.84
N THR A 115 -5.95 3.83 17.31
CA THR A 115 -6.36 5.05 18.02
C THR A 115 -7.08 4.71 19.33
N GLU A 116 -7.99 3.74 19.32
CA GLU A 116 -8.68 3.24 20.51
C GLU A 116 -7.69 2.63 21.52
N ALA A 117 -6.75 1.82 21.03
CA ALA A 117 -5.73 1.23 21.89
C ALA A 117 -4.79 2.26 22.54
N TRP A 118 -4.49 3.37 21.86
CA TRP A 118 -3.74 4.49 22.46
C TRP A 118 -4.52 5.17 23.58
N LEU A 119 -5.85 5.32 23.43
CA LEU A 119 -6.73 5.82 24.51
C LEU A 119 -6.69 4.92 25.76
N GLU A 120 -6.49 3.62 25.57
CA GLU A 120 -6.36 2.64 26.65
C GLU A 120 -4.95 2.53 27.23
N GLY A 121 -4.00 3.35 26.77
CA GLY A 121 -2.61 3.35 27.23
C GLY A 121 -1.75 2.21 26.64
N ARG A 122 -2.18 1.58 25.55
CA ARG A 122 -1.47 0.48 24.87
C ARG A 122 -0.58 0.93 23.71
N GLY A 123 -0.32 2.23 23.60
CA GLY A 123 0.61 2.79 22.62
C GLY A 123 2.05 2.42 22.92
N ALA A 124 2.84 2.09 21.88
CA ALA A 124 4.19 1.56 22.00
C ALA A 124 5.17 2.18 20.97
N VAL A 125 5.12 3.50 20.79
CA VAL A 125 6.06 4.23 19.92
C VAL A 125 6.88 5.19 20.76
N GLU A 126 8.19 4.95 20.81
CA GLU A 126 9.13 5.78 21.55
C GLU A 126 9.11 7.24 21.07
N GLY A 127 9.06 8.17 22.03
CA GLY A 127 9.05 9.62 21.76
C GLY A 127 7.72 10.16 21.28
N VAL A 128 6.65 9.38 21.30
CA VAL A 128 5.28 9.83 20.96
C VAL A 128 4.38 9.72 22.16
N GLU A 129 3.79 10.83 22.55
CA GLU A 129 2.83 10.90 23.65
C GLU A 129 1.40 10.62 23.17
N ALA A 130 0.63 9.90 23.97
CA ALA A 130 -0.75 9.51 23.61
C ALA A 130 -1.64 10.72 23.26
N TRP A 131 -1.52 11.82 23.99
CA TRP A 131 -2.32 13.02 23.76
C TRP A 131 -2.03 13.68 22.40
N GLU A 132 -0.78 13.65 21.92
CA GLU A 132 -0.41 14.19 20.60
C GLU A 132 -1.09 13.43 19.48
N LEU A 133 -1.09 12.11 19.57
CA LEU A 133 -1.74 11.24 18.58
C LEU A 133 -3.25 11.44 18.55
N LEU A 134 -3.87 11.59 19.71
CA LEU A 134 -5.31 11.83 19.83
C LEU A 134 -5.72 13.20 19.27
N GLU A 135 -4.91 14.22 19.50
CA GLU A 135 -5.11 15.54 18.91
C GLU A 135 -5.03 15.51 17.37
N ARG A 136 -4.08 14.73 16.81
CA ARG A 136 -3.97 14.50 15.36
C ARG A 136 -5.20 13.78 14.80
N ALA A 137 -5.70 12.75 15.50
CA ALA A 137 -6.89 12.02 15.10
C ALA A 137 -8.13 12.93 15.09
N GLN A 138 -8.29 13.80 16.09
CA GLN A 138 -9.38 14.77 16.15
C GLN A 138 -9.33 15.80 15.02
N ARG A 139 -8.14 16.33 14.69
CA ARG A 139 -7.98 17.26 13.56
C ARG A 139 -8.41 16.64 12.22
N LYS A 140 -8.16 15.34 12.01
CA LYS A 140 -8.58 14.63 10.81
C LYS A 140 -10.10 14.44 10.71
N SER A 141 -10.78 14.34 11.83
CA SER A 141 -12.23 14.14 11.90
C SER A 141 -13.04 15.41 11.68
N GLN A 142 -12.39 16.59 11.63
CA GLN A 142 -13.08 17.85 11.38
C GLN A 142 -13.40 18.00 9.87
N PRO A 143 -14.66 18.35 9.52
CA PRO A 143 -15.05 18.58 8.13
C PRO A 143 -14.28 19.78 7.57
N GLY A 144 -13.34 19.54 6.68
CA GLY A 144 -12.43 20.55 6.09
C GLY A 144 -10.95 20.23 6.20
N GLY A 145 -10.56 19.24 6.99
CA GLY A 145 -9.18 18.73 7.05
C GLY A 145 -8.90 17.86 5.82
N GLY A 146 -8.06 18.35 4.91
CA GLY A 146 -7.72 17.73 3.65
C GLY A 146 -7.27 16.27 3.81
N GLY A 147 -7.90 15.37 3.09
CA GLY A 147 -7.64 13.95 3.10
C GLY A 147 -6.24 13.60 2.63
N GLY A 148 -5.34 13.42 3.58
CA GLY A 148 -4.12 12.65 3.36
C GLY A 148 -4.50 11.18 3.31
N GLY A 149 -4.73 10.64 2.11
CA GLY A 149 -4.98 9.21 1.94
C GLY A 149 -3.78 8.40 2.42
N HIS A 150 -4.04 7.26 3.06
CA HIS A 150 -3.03 6.25 3.28
C HIS A 150 -2.38 5.94 1.93
N GLN A 151 -1.13 6.32 1.74
CA GLN A 151 -0.33 5.87 0.61
C GLN A 151 0.25 4.51 1.00
N HIS A 152 -0.27 3.47 0.40
CA HIS A 152 0.29 2.12 0.40
C HIS A 152 1.07 1.90 -0.89
#